data_2c9f513007e0f137f18628c4b0836595
#
_entry.id   2c9f513007e0f137f18628c4b0836595
#
_cell.length_a   1.000
_cell.length_b   1.000
_cell.length_c   1.000
_cell.angle_alpha   90.00
_cell.angle_beta   90.00
_cell.angle_gamma   90.00
#
_symmetry.space_group_name_H-M   'P 1'
#
loop_
_entity.id
_entity.type
_entity.pdbx_description
1 polymer ?
#
loop_
_entity_poly.entity_id
_entity_poly.type
_entity_poly.pdbx_seq_one_letter_code
_entity_poly.pdbx_strand_id
1 'polypeptide(L)'
;MKRICVLVELFVFAMLVPLAAFAQEAAPTPPPKYIEIVREEVKPGRTEAHAKSEARYVSLFKKTIAISNYTTMVTVAGPMEAWFVTRYDSMGAWEKDIEAWETNATLQAELSQIDPSDGDLLSRSSSIFARYREDLSYRPGVSMPQMHSFGVTVVRVRPGHNTDFEEARKIVKMAHEKAGLKDNHSVYQVLSGYPAGTFLIASAYKTIADLESVPEIHGKAYEDAIGEDGQKKLRELASSGTIGAETLIFAVDPKMSFPSKETVAADRDFWAPKAVVAKAASANASPATKRDVAEKAPVKH
;
A
#
# COMPACT_ATOMS: atom_id res chain seq x y z
N MET A 1 -79.25 -9.89 -33.67
CA MET A 1 -77.87 -10.04 -34.00
C MET A 1 -77.06 -9.17 -33.02
N LYS A 2 -76.60 -9.73 -31.93
CA LYS A 2 -75.85 -9.04 -30.86
C LYS A 2 -74.33 -9.31 -31.06
N ARG A 3 -73.52 -8.24 -31.27
CA ARG A 3 -72.08 -8.31 -31.38
C ARG A 3 -71.52 -8.16 -29.97
N ILE A 4 -70.81 -9.21 -29.50
CA ILE A 4 -70.01 -9.24 -28.23
C ILE A 4 -68.63 -8.74 -28.54
N CYS A 5 -68.24 -7.58 -27.98
CA CYS A 5 -66.86 -7.14 -27.94
C CYS A 5 -66.18 -7.79 -26.75
N VAL A 6 -65.16 -8.58 -27.02
CA VAL A 6 -64.26 -9.10 -25.99
C VAL A 6 -63.05 -8.16 -25.88
N LEU A 7 -62.93 -7.47 -24.75
CA LEU A 7 -61.72 -6.68 -24.34
C LEU A 7 -60.69 -7.65 -23.79
N VAL A 8 -59.54 -7.75 -24.47
CA VAL A 8 -58.36 -8.46 -23.97
C VAL A 8 -57.50 -7.42 -23.27
N GLU A 9 -57.46 -7.45 -21.95
CA GLU A 9 -56.51 -6.68 -21.14
C GLU A 9 -55.14 -7.38 -21.16
N LEU A 10 -54.18 -6.73 -21.80
CA LEU A 10 -52.76 -7.16 -21.78
C LEU A 10 -52.11 -6.64 -20.50
N PHE A 11 -51.91 -7.51 -19.51
CA PHE A 11 -51.13 -7.23 -18.30
C PHE A 11 -49.66 -7.31 -18.66
N VAL A 12 -49.01 -6.15 -18.86
CA VAL A 12 -47.54 -6.06 -19.00
C VAL A 12 -46.94 -6.11 -17.59
N PHE A 13 -46.45 -7.28 -17.19
CA PHE A 13 -45.69 -7.46 -15.96
C PHE A 13 -44.23 -6.98 -16.21
N ALA A 14 -43.94 -5.73 -15.87
CA ALA A 14 -42.57 -5.20 -15.90
C ALA A 14 -41.79 -5.88 -14.80
N MET A 15 -40.97 -6.90 -15.13
CA MET A 15 -39.95 -7.45 -14.25
C MET A 15 -38.88 -6.38 -14.01
N LEU A 16 -38.91 -5.74 -12.84
CA LEU A 16 -37.79 -5.00 -12.29
C LEU A 16 -36.67 -6.00 -11.93
N VAL A 17 -35.77 -6.25 -12.88
CA VAL A 17 -34.50 -6.93 -12.59
C VAL A 17 -33.64 -5.93 -11.82
N PRO A 18 -33.24 -6.20 -10.55
CA PRO A 18 -32.28 -5.33 -9.90
C PRO A 18 -30.99 -5.42 -10.69
N LEU A 19 -30.56 -4.31 -11.30
CA LEU A 19 -29.16 -4.18 -11.75
C LEU A 19 -28.29 -4.28 -10.51
N ALA A 20 -27.81 -5.49 -10.22
CA ALA A 20 -26.65 -5.65 -9.36
C ALA A 20 -25.50 -4.92 -10.06
N ALA A 21 -25.14 -3.77 -9.53
CA ALA A 21 -23.92 -3.08 -9.94
C ALA A 21 -22.75 -4.00 -9.56
N PHE A 22 -22.35 -4.87 -10.48
CA PHE A 22 -21.06 -5.55 -10.37
C PHE A 22 -20.01 -4.44 -10.34
N ALA A 23 -19.34 -4.28 -9.21
CA ALA A 23 -18.15 -3.47 -9.13
C ALA A 23 -17.19 -4.01 -10.19
N GLN A 24 -17.03 -3.27 -11.28
CA GLN A 24 -16.15 -3.66 -12.38
C GLN A 24 -14.74 -3.62 -11.82
N GLU A 25 -14.09 -4.77 -11.76
CA GLU A 25 -12.71 -4.86 -11.30
C GLU A 25 -11.85 -3.93 -12.16
N ALA A 26 -11.18 -2.98 -11.53
CA ALA A 26 -10.37 -2.03 -12.26
C ALA A 26 -9.28 -2.77 -13.03
N ALA A 27 -9.08 -2.41 -14.30
CA ALA A 27 -8.10 -3.08 -15.15
C ALA A 27 -6.70 -3.02 -14.53
N PRO A 28 -5.91 -4.09 -14.67
CA PRO A 28 -4.52 -4.09 -14.24
C PRO A 28 -3.75 -2.93 -14.88
N THR A 29 -3.06 -2.14 -14.05
CA THR A 29 -2.21 -1.05 -14.51
C THR A 29 -0.75 -1.48 -14.46
N PRO A 30 0.06 -1.16 -15.49
CA PRO A 30 1.49 -1.42 -15.43
C PRO A 30 2.13 -0.59 -14.31
N PRO A 31 3.22 -1.08 -13.69
CA PRO A 31 3.99 -0.29 -12.74
C PRO A 31 4.52 1.00 -13.39
N PRO A 32 4.62 2.11 -12.64
CA PRO A 32 5.24 3.34 -13.12
C PRO A 32 6.73 3.12 -13.39
N LYS A 33 7.29 3.87 -14.31
CA LYS A 33 8.74 3.77 -14.64
C LYS A 33 9.63 4.20 -13.48
N TYR A 34 9.15 5.15 -12.66
CA TYR A 34 9.84 5.66 -11.49
C TYR A 34 8.87 5.79 -10.32
N ILE A 35 9.40 5.61 -9.13
CA ILE A 35 8.73 5.93 -7.88
C ILE A 35 9.65 6.80 -7.02
N GLU A 36 9.05 7.77 -6.36
CA GLU A 36 9.64 8.44 -5.22
C GLU A 36 8.94 7.95 -3.96
N ILE A 37 9.71 7.68 -2.92
CA ILE A 37 9.23 7.27 -1.62
C ILE A 37 9.79 8.23 -0.60
N VAL A 38 8.94 9.08 0.00
CA VAL A 38 9.29 9.74 1.25
C VAL A 38 9.04 8.74 2.35
N ARG A 39 10.11 8.42 3.09
CA ARG A 39 10.10 7.46 4.18
C ARG A 39 10.28 8.18 5.50
N GLU A 40 9.35 7.98 6.41
CA GLU A 40 9.32 8.59 7.72
C GLU A 40 9.32 7.53 8.82
N GLU A 41 10.31 7.62 9.72
CA GLU A 41 10.41 6.78 10.91
C GLU A 41 9.72 7.52 12.06
N VAL A 42 8.57 7.01 12.51
CA VAL A 42 7.75 7.63 13.54
C VAL A 42 8.26 7.27 14.94
N LYS A 43 8.43 8.27 15.80
CA LYS A 43 8.86 8.04 17.19
C LYS A 43 7.85 7.16 17.95
N PRO A 44 8.32 6.29 18.86
CA PRO A 44 7.45 5.46 19.69
C PRO A 44 6.39 6.29 20.40
N GLY A 45 5.13 5.84 20.32
CA GLY A 45 3.98 6.50 20.93
C GLY A 45 3.48 7.75 20.18
N ARG A 46 4.01 8.06 18.99
CA ARG A 46 3.60 9.23 18.18
C ARG A 46 2.76 8.90 16.96
N THR A 47 2.45 7.63 16.71
CA THR A 47 1.74 7.17 15.49
C THR A 47 0.40 7.89 15.27
N GLU A 48 -0.42 8.06 16.31
CA GLU A 48 -1.72 8.75 16.18
C GLU A 48 -1.55 10.25 15.89
N ALA A 49 -0.59 10.90 16.55
CA ALA A 49 -0.29 12.32 16.32
C ALA A 49 0.25 12.53 14.89
N HIS A 50 1.13 11.66 14.42
CA HIS A 50 1.65 11.66 13.05
C HIS A 50 0.51 11.48 12.04
N ALA A 51 -0.35 10.48 12.19
CA ALA A 51 -1.49 10.28 11.29
C ALA A 51 -2.43 11.50 11.24
N LYS A 52 -2.61 12.21 12.34
CA LYS A 52 -3.39 13.47 12.38
C LYS A 52 -2.67 14.61 11.66
N SER A 53 -1.34 14.71 11.78
CA SER A 53 -0.54 15.68 11.06
C SER A 53 -0.64 15.44 9.55
N GLU A 54 -0.43 14.20 9.10
CA GLU A 54 -0.52 13.81 7.71
C GLU A 54 -1.91 14.09 7.09
N ALA A 55 -2.98 13.90 7.82
CA ALA A 55 -4.32 14.24 7.36
C ALA A 55 -4.50 15.76 7.13
N ARG A 56 -3.67 16.62 7.77
CA ARG A 56 -3.64 18.08 7.50
C ARG A 56 -2.97 18.36 6.17
N TYR A 57 -1.86 17.67 5.84
CA TYR A 57 -1.22 17.77 4.53
C TYR A 57 -2.18 17.34 3.41
N VAL A 58 -2.87 16.20 3.56
CA VAL A 58 -3.90 15.78 2.59
C VAL A 58 -4.99 16.83 2.41
N SER A 59 -5.41 17.48 3.51
CA SER A 59 -6.42 18.55 3.46
C SER A 59 -5.93 19.80 2.75
N LEU A 60 -4.64 20.12 2.90
CA LEU A 60 -3.97 21.22 2.19
C LEU A 60 -3.85 20.91 0.69
N PHE A 61 -3.38 19.71 0.33
CA PHE A 61 -3.17 19.31 -1.06
C PHE A 61 -4.46 19.25 -1.87
N LYS A 62 -5.59 18.92 -1.24
CA LYS A 62 -6.92 19.00 -1.87
C LYS A 62 -7.31 20.42 -2.30
N LYS A 63 -6.70 21.46 -1.72
CA LYS A 63 -6.95 22.87 -2.06
C LYS A 63 -5.94 23.39 -3.09
N THR A 64 -4.82 22.71 -3.26
CA THR A 64 -3.74 23.08 -4.17
C THR A 64 -3.72 22.13 -5.37
N ILE A 65 -3.74 22.68 -6.60
CA ILE A 65 -3.94 21.87 -7.84
C ILE A 65 -2.63 21.25 -8.36
N ALA A 66 -1.47 21.57 -7.77
CA ALA A 66 -0.18 21.43 -8.42
C ALA A 66 0.76 20.34 -7.87
N ILE A 67 0.24 19.33 -7.18
CA ILE A 67 1.08 18.24 -6.67
C ILE A 67 0.60 16.87 -7.16
N SER A 68 1.54 15.97 -7.33
CA SER A 68 1.26 14.59 -7.74
C SER A 68 0.51 13.81 -6.65
N ASN A 69 -0.36 12.91 -7.09
CA ASN A 69 -1.05 12.00 -6.20
C ASN A 69 -0.08 10.97 -5.60
N TYR A 70 -0.28 10.62 -4.34
CA TYR A 70 0.51 9.61 -3.65
C TYR A 70 -0.34 8.63 -2.84
N THR A 71 0.24 7.46 -2.59
CA THR A 71 -0.31 6.44 -1.71
C THR A 71 0.56 6.33 -0.47
N THR A 72 -0.05 6.38 0.71
CA THR A 72 0.65 6.17 1.97
C THR A 72 0.50 4.74 2.44
N MET A 73 1.61 4.13 2.77
CA MET A 73 1.71 2.80 3.34
C MET A 73 2.32 2.90 4.74
N VAL A 74 1.68 2.31 5.74
CA VAL A 74 2.18 2.26 7.12
C VAL A 74 2.59 0.83 7.46
N THR A 75 3.71 0.65 8.15
CA THR A 75 4.17 -0.68 8.56
C THR A 75 3.21 -1.31 9.58
N VAL A 76 2.85 -2.56 9.34
CA VAL A 76 2.13 -3.41 10.31
C VAL A 76 3.05 -4.45 10.94
N ALA A 77 4.17 -4.76 10.27
CA ALA A 77 5.27 -5.55 10.81
C ALA A 77 6.59 -4.99 10.29
N GLY A 78 7.49 -4.63 11.21
CA GLY A 78 8.74 -3.95 10.98
C GLY A 78 8.90 -2.72 11.88
N PRO A 79 9.89 -1.85 11.64
CA PRO A 79 10.01 -0.54 12.27
C PRO A 79 8.76 0.30 12.04
N MET A 80 8.44 1.21 12.97
CA MET A 80 7.28 2.12 12.81
C MET A 80 7.57 3.16 11.74
N GLU A 81 7.07 2.93 10.53
CA GLU A 81 7.32 3.78 9.36
C GLU A 81 6.05 4.09 8.59
N ALA A 82 6.04 5.26 7.97
CA ALA A 82 5.13 5.64 6.92
C ALA A 82 5.94 5.89 5.63
N TRP A 83 5.47 5.31 4.53
CA TRP A 83 6.05 5.48 3.19
C TRP A 83 5.02 6.17 2.29
N PHE A 84 5.36 7.34 1.79
CA PHE A 84 4.54 8.11 0.86
C PHE A 84 5.08 7.86 -0.54
N VAL A 85 4.33 7.12 -1.35
CA VAL A 85 4.77 6.63 -2.66
C VAL A 85 4.13 7.45 -3.76
N THR A 86 4.94 8.26 -4.44
CA THR A 86 4.55 9.01 -5.64
C THR A 86 5.06 8.28 -6.89
N ARG A 87 4.29 8.35 -7.97
CA ARG A 87 4.48 7.57 -9.21
C ARG A 87 4.74 8.50 -10.38
N TYR A 88 5.79 8.21 -11.16
CA TYR A 88 6.16 9.02 -12.32
C TYR A 88 6.43 8.15 -13.56
N ASP A 89 5.98 8.62 -14.72
CA ASP A 89 6.23 7.95 -16.00
C ASP A 89 7.54 8.39 -16.65
N SER A 90 8.15 9.48 -16.17
CA SER A 90 9.42 10.00 -16.65
C SER A 90 10.13 10.86 -15.61
N MET A 91 11.44 11.06 -15.78
CA MET A 91 12.21 12.03 -14.99
C MET A 91 11.69 13.46 -15.17
N GLY A 92 11.26 13.82 -16.38
CA GLY A 92 10.67 15.15 -16.63
C GLY A 92 9.30 15.34 -15.94
N ALA A 93 8.55 14.27 -15.65
CA ALA A 93 7.35 14.39 -14.83
C ALA A 93 7.71 14.65 -13.35
N TRP A 94 8.74 14.01 -12.85
CA TRP A 94 9.28 14.25 -11.51
C TRP A 94 9.83 15.68 -11.36
N GLU A 95 10.64 16.15 -12.32
CA GLU A 95 11.16 17.51 -12.36
C GLU A 95 10.05 18.56 -12.28
N LYS A 96 8.98 18.40 -13.07
CA LYS A 96 7.82 19.29 -13.04
C LYS A 96 7.10 19.29 -11.69
N ASP A 97 7.06 18.16 -11.02
CA ASP A 97 6.46 18.06 -9.68
C ASP A 97 7.30 18.84 -8.65
N ILE A 98 8.64 18.71 -8.71
CA ILE A 98 9.57 19.50 -7.88
C ILE A 98 9.37 21.00 -8.12
N GLU A 99 9.34 21.42 -9.39
CA GLU A 99 9.12 22.83 -9.75
C GLU A 99 7.77 23.34 -9.22
N ALA A 100 6.71 22.52 -9.31
CA ALA A 100 5.39 22.87 -8.79
C ALA A 100 5.40 23.05 -7.26
N TRP A 101 6.14 22.22 -6.54
CA TRP A 101 6.34 22.38 -5.10
C TRP A 101 7.10 23.66 -4.75
N GLU A 102 8.22 23.92 -5.42
CA GLU A 102 9.11 25.04 -5.13
C GLU A 102 8.49 26.40 -5.48
N THR A 103 7.73 26.48 -6.56
CA THR A 103 7.16 27.73 -7.07
C THR A 103 5.80 28.09 -6.50
N ASN A 104 5.12 27.19 -5.78
CA ASN A 104 3.82 27.43 -5.19
C ASN A 104 3.93 28.15 -3.84
N ALA A 105 4.00 29.49 -3.87
CA ALA A 105 4.15 30.31 -2.67
C ALA A 105 3.06 30.10 -1.62
N THR A 106 1.82 29.82 -2.04
CA THR A 106 0.71 29.54 -1.11
C THR A 106 0.95 28.20 -0.40
N LEU A 107 1.35 27.16 -1.14
CA LEU A 107 1.69 25.87 -0.57
C LEU A 107 2.84 25.98 0.43
N GLN A 108 3.91 26.68 0.07
CA GLN A 108 5.08 26.88 0.94
C GLN A 108 4.71 27.62 2.24
N ALA A 109 3.87 28.64 2.17
CA ALA A 109 3.41 29.39 3.34
C ALA A 109 2.58 28.52 4.31
N GLU A 110 1.72 27.65 3.78
CA GLU A 110 0.91 26.73 4.59
C GLU A 110 1.76 25.60 5.18
N LEU A 111 2.68 25.00 4.40
CA LEU A 111 3.60 23.96 4.85
C LEU A 111 4.47 24.44 6.01
N SER A 112 5.00 25.67 5.94
CA SER A 112 5.83 26.25 7.00
C SER A 112 5.16 26.29 8.37
N GLN A 113 3.82 26.19 8.44
CA GLN A 113 3.05 26.10 9.68
C GLN A 113 2.82 24.68 10.17
N ILE A 114 2.89 23.68 9.27
CA ILE A 114 2.67 22.25 9.58
C ILE A 114 3.99 21.59 9.96
N ASP A 115 5.03 21.75 9.14
CA ASP A 115 6.32 21.07 9.22
C ASP A 115 7.01 21.08 10.61
N PRO A 116 7.06 22.23 11.33
CA PRO A 116 7.71 22.24 12.66
C PRO A 116 7.05 21.29 13.65
N SER A 117 5.72 21.11 13.55
CA SER A 117 4.98 20.23 14.46
C SER A 117 5.11 18.75 14.06
N ASP A 118 5.36 18.49 12.78
CA ASP A 118 5.51 17.14 12.24
C ASP A 118 6.93 16.60 12.52
N GLY A 119 7.95 17.39 12.29
CA GLY A 119 9.35 17.04 12.57
C GLY A 119 9.59 16.54 14.00
N ASP A 120 8.82 17.03 14.98
CA ASP A 120 8.88 16.56 16.36
C ASP A 120 8.35 15.14 16.54
N LEU A 121 7.57 14.62 15.61
CA LEU A 121 6.98 13.29 15.65
C LEU A 121 7.90 12.22 15.06
N LEU A 122 8.90 12.64 14.28
CA LEU A 122 9.77 11.77 13.51
C LEU A 122 11.12 11.58 14.18
N SER A 123 11.69 10.37 14.10
CA SER A 123 13.08 10.09 14.40
C SER A 123 13.96 10.30 13.17
N ARG A 124 13.39 10.12 11.96
CA ARG A 124 14.07 10.28 10.70
C ARG A 124 13.06 10.53 9.58
N SER A 125 13.45 11.34 8.60
CA SER A 125 12.81 11.44 7.29
C SER A 125 13.86 11.32 6.20
N SER A 126 13.54 10.63 5.09
CA SER A 126 14.43 10.45 3.94
C SER A 126 13.63 10.18 2.68
N SER A 127 14.20 10.55 1.53
CA SER A 127 13.59 10.30 0.21
C SER A 127 14.39 9.23 -0.54
N ILE A 128 13.68 8.36 -1.24
CA ILE A 128 14.22 7.30 -2.10
C ILE A 128 13.66 7.52 -3.49
N PHE A 129 14.52 7.51 -4.51
CA PHE A 129 14.10 7.51 -5.90
C PHE A 129 14.53 6.23 -6.58
N ALA A 130 13.59 5.52 -7.22
CA ALA A 130 13.85 4.20 -7.77
C ALA A 130 13.22 4.02 -9.16
N ARG A 131 13.90 3.21 -9.99
CA ARG A 131 13.50 2.88 -11.36
C ARG A 131 12.96 1.45 -11.44
N TYR A 132 11.84 1.29 -12.09
CA TYR A 132 11.24 -0.01 -12.38
C TYR A 132 12.14 -0.89 -13.26
N ARG A 133 12.19 -2.18 -12.93
CA ARG A 133 12.93 -3.23 -13.65
C ARG A 133 11.96 -4.31 -14.12
N GLU A 134 11.43 -4.13 -15.33
CA GLU A 134 10.50 -5.06 -15.97
C GLU A 134 11.12 -6.45 -16.16
N ASP A 135 12.39 -6.48 -16.53
CA ASP A 135 13.15 -7.71 -16.77
C ASP A 135 13.28 -8.60 -15.51
N LEU A 136 13.16 -8.02 -14.31
CA LEU A 136 13.27 -8.71 -13.01
C LEU A 136 11.91 -8.92 -12.33
N SER A 137 10.84 -8.35 -12.87
CA SER A 137 9.49 -8.37 -12.29
C SER A 137 8.66 -9.52 -12.86
N TYR A 138 7.68 -9.98 -12.08
CA TYR A 138 6.77 -11.06 -12.47
C TYR A 138 5.32 -10.65 -12.24
N ARG A 139 4.44 -10.75 -13.25
CA ARG A 139 3.02 -10.39 -13.21
C ARG A 139 2.75 -9.05 -12.47
N PRO A 140 3.50 -7.99 -12.75
CA PRO A 140 3.47 -6.76 -11.95
C PRO A 140 2.20 -5.94 -12.14
N GLY A 141 1.41 -6.22 -13.20
CA GLY A 141 0.16 -5.54 -13.48
C GLY A 141 -0.94 -6.01 -12.54
N VAL A 142 -1.30 -5.15 -11.59
CA VAL A 142 -2.41 -5.37 -10.63
C VAL A 142 -3.33 -4.17 -10.64
N SER A 143 -4.57 -4.37 -10.17
CA SER A 143 -5.51 -3.26 -9.94
C SER A 143 -5.09 -2.48 -8.69
N MET A 144 -4.12 -1.58 -8.81
CA MET A 144 -3.52 -0.83 -7.70
C MET A 144 -4.54 -0.20 -6.75
N PRO A 145 -5.68 0.40 -7.21
CA PRO A 145 -6.68 0.94 -6.30
C PRO A 145 -7.27 -0.06 -5.31
N GLN A 146 -7.26 -1.35 -5.65
CA GLN A 146 -7.81 -2.46 -4.85
C GLN A 146 -6.73 -3.16 -4.01
N MET A 147 -5.49 -2.73 -4.07
CA MET A 147 -4.40 -3.30 -3.29
C MET A 147 -4.23 -2.48 -2.01
N HIS A 148 -4.55 -3.09 -0.87
CA HIS A 148 -4.56 -2.42 0.43
C HIS A 148 -3.41 -2.86 1.35
N SER A 149 -2.62 -3.84 0.89
CA SER A 149 -1.45 -4.35 1.63
C SER A 149 -0.29 -4.63 0.69
N PHE A 150 0.91 -4.47 1.21
CA PHE A 150 2.15 -4.71 0.46
C PHE A 150 3.16 -5.44 1.33
N GLY A 151 3.85 -6.42 0.72
CA GLY A 151 5.11 -6.92 1.22
C GLY A 151 6.24 -6.26 0.44
N VAL A 152 7.15 -5.58 1.11
CA VAL A 152 8.30 -4.93 0.46
C VAL A 152 9.59 -5.48 1.04
N THR A 153 10.38 -6.14 0.19
CA THR A 153 11.72 -6.58 0.57
C THR A 153 12.75 -5.59 0.03
N VAL A 154 13.50 -4.99 0.94
CA VAL A 154 14.65 -4.14 0.64
C VAL A 154 15.88 -5.04 0.59
N VAL A 155 16.48 -5.21 -0.58
CA VAL A 155 17.67 -6.05 -0.78
C VAL A 155 18.89 -5.16 -0.99
N ARG A 156 19.93 -5.38 -0.24
CA ARG A 156 21.23 -4.72 -0.41
C ARG A 156 22.23 -5.67 -1.06
N VAL A 157 22.71 -5.29 -2.22
CA VAL A 157 23.64 -6.06 -3.02
C VAL A 157 25.06 -5.54 -2.79
N ARG A 158 26.00 -6.43 -2.70
CA ARG A 158 27.42 -6.11 -2.54
C ARG A 158 27.92 -5.33 -3.77
N PRO A 159 28.78 -4.31 -3.60
CA PRO A 159 29.39 -3.61 -4.73
C PRO A 159 30.03 -4.58 -5.73
N GLY A 160 29.72 -4.42 -7.00
CA GLY A 160 30.19 -5.28 -8.10
C GLY A 160 29.31 -6.52 -8.37
N HIS A 161 28.31 -6.83 -7.53
CA HIS A 161 27.46 -8.03 -7.67
C HIS A 161 26.03 -7.75 -8.16
N ASN A 162 25.75 -6.57 -8.72
CA ASN A 162 24.42 -6.28 -9.26
C ASN A 162 23.99 -7.30 -10.31
N THR A 163 24.90 -7.74 -11.18
CA THR A 163 24.63 -8.77 -12.20
C THR A 163 24.25 -10.10 -11.58
N ASP A 164 24.87 -10.48 -10.46
CA ASP A 164 24.55 -11.72 -9.73
C ASP A 164 23.12 -11.65 -9.17
N PHE A 165 22.72 -10.52 -8.61
CA PHE A 165 21.35 -10.28 -8.15
C PHE A 165 20.36 -10.35 -9.32
N GLU A 166 20.67 -9.70 -10.44
CA GLU A 166 19.83 -9.71 -11.63
C GLU A 166 19.68 -11.13 -12.21
N GLU A 167 20.75 -11.92 -12.24
CA GLU A 167 20.70 -13.33 -12.66
C GLU A 167 19.82 -14.15 -11.69
N ALA A 168 20.00 -13.98 -10.38
CA ALA A 168 19.16 -14.65 -9.37
C ALA A 168 17.67 -14.30 -9.57
N ARG A 169 17.35 -13.02 -9.80
CA ARG A 169 15.96 -12.60 -10.04
C ARG A 169 15.37 -13.17 -11.32
N LYS A 170 16.16 -13.28 -12.39
CA LYS A 170 15.73 -13.92 -13.66
C LYS A 170 15.45 -15.41 -13.46
N ILE A 171 16.27 -16.12 -12.68
CA ILE A 171 16.01 -17.52 -12.32
C ILE A 171 14.70 -17.65 -11.55
N VAL A 172 14.47 -16.79 -10.54
CA VAL A 172 13.22 -16.76 -9.77
C VAL A 172 12.02 -16.50 -10.68
N LYS A 173 12.09 -15.47 -11.53
CA LYS A 173 11.02 -15.14 -12.50
C LYS A 173 10.68 -16.33 -13.38
N MET A 174 11.69 -16.97 -13.98
CA MET A 174 11.53 -18.12 -14.86
C MET A 174 10.88 -19.31 -14.12
N ALA A 175 11.24 -19.53 -12.84
CA ALA A 175 10.64 -20.59 -12.04
C ALA A 175 9.15 -20.29 -11.76
N HIS A 176 8.78 -19.03 -11.46
CA HIS A 176 7.39 -18.61 -11.28
C HIS A 176 6.58 -18.79 -12.57
N GLU A 177 7.13 -18.41 -13.72
CA GLU A 177 6.51 -18.59 -15.04
C GLU A 177 6.27 -20.07 -15.32
N LYS A 178 7.28 -20.92 -15.11
CA LYS A 178 7.20 -22.37 -15.35
C LYS A 178 6.24 -23.09 -14.41
N ALA A 179 6.18 -22.66 -13.13
CA ALA A 179 5.26 -23.18 -12.14
C ALA A 179 3.83 -22.64 -12.29
N GLY A 180 3.62 -21.59 -13.11
CA GLY A 180 2.31 -20.95 -13.30
C GLY A 180 1.76 -20.28 -12.04
N LEU A 181 2.64 -19.74 -11.19
CA LEU A 181 2.26 -19.13 -9.92
C LEU A 181 1.43 -17.86 -10.15
N LYS A 182 0.53 -17.58 -9.20
CA LYS A 182 -0.40 -16.45 -9.31
C LYS A 182 0.03 -15.20 -8.54
N ASP A 183 1.13 -15.29 -7.82
CA ASP A 183 1.73 -14.15 -7.12
C ASP A 183 2.17 -13.04 -8.08
N ASN A 184 2.48 -11.90 -7.52
CA ASN A 184 2.99 -10.76 -8.27
C ASN A 184 4.18 -10.14 -7.54
N HIS A 185 5.15 -9.65 -8.28
CA HIS A 185 6.16 -8.78 -7.71
C HIS A 185 6.71 -7.78 -8.74
N SER A 186 6.89 -6.57 -8.29
CA SER A 186 7.55 -5.47 -9.01
C SER A 186 8.92 -5.23 -8.41
N VAL A 187 9.94 -5.16 -9.24
CA VAL A 187 11.31 -4.88 -8.80
C VAL A 187 11.67 -3.45 -9.21
N TYR A 188 12.16 -2.68 -8.24
CA TYR A 188 12.69 -1.34 -8.45
C TYR A 188 14.16 -1.28 -8.05
N GLN A 189 14.99 -0.72 -8.91
CA GLN A 189 16.39 -0.41 -8.61
C GLN A 189 16.46 1.00 -8.03
N VAL A 190 16.97 1.12 -6.82
CA VAL A 190 17.18 2.43 -6.20
C VAL A 190 18.28 3.19 -6.92
N LEU A 191 17.98 4.42 -7.30
CA LEU A 191 18.91 5.35 -7.96
C LEU A 191 19.49 6.35 -6.96
N SER A 192 18.72 6.75 -5.95
CA SER A 192 19.10 7.71 -4.92
C SER A 192 18.39 7.44 -3.59
N GLY A 193 18.95 7.91 -2.48
CA GLY A 193 18.35 7.85 -1.14
C GLY A 193 18.70 6.61 -0.32
N TYR A 194 19.28 5.59 -0.91
CA TYR A 194 19.86 4.41 -0.26
C TYR A 194 21.28 4.13 -0.77
N PRO A 195 22.07 3.30 -0.07
CA PRO A 195 23.36 2.84 -0.59
C PRO A 195 23.23 2.21 -1.97
N ALA A 196 24.24 2.41 -2.82
CA ALA A 196 24.31 1.81 -4.14
C ALA A 196 24.12 0.28 -4.07
N GLY A 197 23.46 -0.31 -5.06
CA GLY A 197 23.13 -1.73 -5.08
C GLY A 197 21.89 -2.08 -4.26
N THR A 198 21.03 -1.11 -3.91
CA THR A 198 19.74 -1.40 -3.26
C THR A 198 18.65 -1.64 -4.29
N PHE A 199 17.86 -2.68 -4.05
CA PHE A 199 16.65 -3.01 -4.82
C PHE A 199 15.46 -3.16 -3.87
N LEU A 200 14.28 -2.76 -4.36
CA LEU A 200 13.01 -2.96 -3.69
C LEU A 200 12.23 -4.03 -4.47
N ILE A 201 11.76 -5.07 -3.79
CA ILE A 201 10.87 -6.09 -4.36
C ILE A 201 9.53 -5.92 -3.66
N ALA A 202 8.52 -5.42 -4.37
CA ALA A 202 7.20 -5.15 -3.84
C ALA A 202 6.17 -6.14 -4.40
N SER A 203 5.42 -6.78 -3.51
CA SER A 203 4.24 -7.59 -3.83
C SER A 203 3.00 -6.93 -3.26
N ALA A 204 1.93 -6.86 -4.06
CA ALA A 204 0.69 -6.19 -3.71
C ALA A 204 -0.43 -7.20 -3.44
N TYR A 205 -1.24 -6.95 -2.41
CA TYR A 205 -2.31 -7.82 -1.93
C TYR A 205 -3.59 -7.00 -1.67
N LYS A 206 -4.76 -7.61 -1.87
CA LYS A 206 -6.04 -6.99 -1.51
C LYS A 206 -6.17 -6.86 0.01
N THR A 207 -5.72 -7.88 0.74
CA THR A 207 -5.77 -7.91 2.21
C THR A 207 -4.47 -8.46 2.80
N ILE A 208 -4.24 -8.24 4.09
CA ILE A 208 -3.11 -8.86 4.81
C ILE A 208 -3.26 -10.38 4.85
N ALA A 209 -4.50 -10.90 4.88
CA ALA A 209 -4.75 -12.34 4.89
C ALA A 209 -4.24 -13.04 3.62
N ASP A 210 -4.20 -12.33 2.49
CA ASP A 210 -3.68 -12.90 1.22
C ASP A 210 -2.17 -13.24 1.31
N LEU A 211 -1.46 -12.71 2.31
CA LEU A 211 -0.07 -13.09 2.61
C LEU A 211 0.07 -14.55 3.06
N GLU A 212 -1.01 -15.19 3.51
CA GLU A 212 -0.99 -16.62 3.86
C GLU A 212 -0.67 -17.52 2.64
N SER A 213 -0.94 -17.04 1.43
CA SER A 213 -0.61 -17.75 0.19
C SER A 213 0.89 -17.73 -0.16
N VAL A 214 1.69 -16.84 0.49
CA VAL A 214 3.13 -16.68 0.19
C VAL A 214 3.95 -17.96 0.42
N PRO A 215 3.72 -18.78 1.46
CA PRO A 215 4.42 -20.05 1.64
C PRO A 215 4.18 -21.05 0.51
N GLU A 216 3.00 -21.03 -0.14
CA GLU A 216 2.68 -21.89 -1.26
C GLU A 216 3.51 -21.56 -2.51
N ILE A 217 3.99 -20.32 -2.61
CA ILE A 217 4.87 -19.85 -3.69
C ILE A 217 6.19 -20.63 -3.69
N HIS A 218 6.66 -21.05 -2.51
CA HIS A 218 7.84 -21.89 -2.33
C HIS A 218 7.50 -23.38 -2.22
N GLY A 219 6.28 -23.77 -2.61
CA GLY A 219 5.83 -25.14 -2.59
C GLY A 219 6.45 -26.00 -3.70
N LYS A 220 6.04 -27.27 -3.72
CA LYS A 220 6.61 -28.28 -4.63
C LYS A 220 6.64 -27.85 -6.12
N ALA A 221 5.62 -27.13 -6.60
CA ALA A 221 5.57 -26.67 -7.99
C ALA A 221 6.73 -25.70 -8.33
N TYR A 222 7.06 -24.78 -7.39
CA TYR A 222 8.19 -23.89 -7.54
C TYR A 222 9.52 -24.62 -7.44
N GLU A 223 9.65 -25.54 -6.46
CA GLU A 223 10.86 -26.37 -6.29
C GLU A 223 11.14 -27.23 -7.53
N ASP A 224 10.12 -27.89 -8.09
CA ASP A 224 10.22 -28.67 -9.32
C ASP A 224 10.54 -27.79 -10.54
N ALA A 225 10.00 -26.57 -10.58
CA ALA A 225 10.24 -25.63 -11.67
C ALA A 225 11.68 -25.11 -11.70
N ILE A 226 12.24 -24.80 -10.52
CA ILE A 226 13.60 -24.27 -10.39
C ILE A 226 14.65 -25.40 -10.51
N GLY A 227 14.35 -26.59 -10.03
CA GLY A 227 15.23 -27.75 -10.01
C GLY A 227 16.44 -27.60 -9.09
N GLU A 228 17.20 -28.69 -8.93
CA GLU A 228 18.36 -28.70 -8.02
C GLU A 228 19.47 -27.72 -8.46
N ASP A 229 19.76 -27.68 -9.76
CA ASP A 229 20.79 -26.78 -10.30
C ASP A 229 20.41 -25.31 -10.13
N GLY A 230 19.14 -24.94 -10.37
CA GLY A 230 18.64 -23.59 -10.14
C GLY A 230 18.70 -23.20 -8.68
N GLN A 231 18.31 -24.08 -7.77
CA GLN A 231 18.41 -23.83 -6.32
C GLN A 231 19.85 -23.66 -5.86
N LYS A 232 20.78 -24.49 -6.37
CA LYS A 232 22.21 -24.38 -6.09
C LYS A 232 22.75 -23.02 -6.56
N LYS A 233 22.43 -22.65 -7.82
CA LYS A 233 22.83 -21.40 -8.40
C LYS A 233 22.29 -20.18 -7.61
N LEU A 234 21.02 -20.21 -7.19
CA LEU A 234 20.45 -19.15 -6.34
C LEU A 234 21.17 -19.00 -5.01
N ARG A 235 21.50 -20.11 -4.35
CA ARG A 235 22.28 -20.06 -3.08
C ARG A 235 23.67 -19.46 -3.30
N GLU A 236 24.33 -19.81 -4.38
CA GLU A 236 25.66 -19.25 -4.73
C GLU A 236 25.59 -17.74 -4.97
N LEU A 237 24.65 -17.29 -5.83
CA LEU A 237 24.46 -15.87 -6.16
C LEU A 237 24.04 -15.05 -4.93
N ALA A 238 23.16 -15.59 -4.07
CA ALA A 238 22.73 -14.93 -2.86
C ALA A 238 23.88 -14.81 -1.84
N SER A 239 24.66 -15.87 -1.64
CA SER A 239 25.75 -15.89 -0.65
C SER A 239 26.91 -14.97 -1.07
N SER A 240 27.22 -14.88 -2.35
CA SER A 240 28.29 -14.03 -2.87
C SER A 240 27.85 -12.56 -2.96
N GLY A 241 26.62 -12.32 -3.44
CA GLY A 241 26.16 -11.02 -3.89
C GLY A 241 25.32 -10.22 -2.88
N THR A 242 24.66 -10.87 -1.91
CA THR A 242 23.73 -10.18 -1.00
C THR A 242 24.42 -9.79 0.31
N ILE A 243 24.32 -8.52 0.71
CA ILE A 243 24.76 -8.04 2.04
C ILE A 243 23.68 -8.34 3.07
N GLY A 244 22.41 -8.15 2.69
CA GLY A 244 21.26 -8.39 3.55
C GLY A 244 19.95 -8.08 2.83
N ALA A 245 18.87 -8.59 3.41
CA ALA A 245 17.51 -8.32 2.98
C ALA A 245 16.63 -8.11 4.20
N GLU A 246 15.73 -7.14 4.11
CA GLU A 246 14.72 -6.84 5.14
C GLU A 246 13.36 -6.81 4.46
N THR A 247 12.38 -7.53 5.04
CA THR A 247 11.01 -7.53 4.53
C THR A 247 10.10 -6.79 5.50
N LEU A 248 9.38 -5.82 4.97
CA LEU A 248 8.41 -5.01 5.67
C LEU A 248 7.02 -5.35 5.15
N ILE A 249 6.03 -5.42 6.06
CA ILE A 249 4.62 -5.57 5.70
C ILE A 249 3.92 -4.27 5.97
N PHE A 250 3.22 -3.78 4.96
CA PHE A 250 2.51 -2.51 4.99
C PHE A 250 1.00 -2.70 4.81
N ALA A 251 0.25 -1.81 5.44
CA ALA A 251 -1.15 -1.53 5.10
C ALA A 251 -1.24 -0.13 4.48
N VAL A 252 -2.11 0.04 3.48
CA VAL A 252 -2.41 1.36 2.92
C VAL A 252 -3.27 2.16 3.90
N ASP A 253 -2.88 3.41 4.17
CA ASP A 253 -3.71 4.34 4.94
C ASP A 253 -4.37 5.37 4.00
N PRO A 254 -5.70 5.25 3.75
CA PRO A 254 -6.41 6.16 2.87
C PRO A 254 -6.56 7.58 3.44
N LYS A 255 -6.41 7.77 4.77
CA LYS A 255 -6.53 9.09 5.40
C LYS A 255 -5.26 9.91 5.24
N MET A 256 -4.11 9.23 5.19
CA MET A 256 -2.80 9.84 4.98
C MET A 256 -2.42 9.88 3.49
N SER A 257 -3.23 9.32 2.60
CA SER A 257 -3.01 9.27 1.15
C SER A 257 -3.70 10.43 0.44
N PHE A 258 -3.12 10.84 -0.70
CA PHE A 258 -3.72 11.78 -1.65
C PHE A 258 -3.98 11.06 -3.00
N PRO A 259 -5.00 10.18 -3.06
CA PRO A 259 -5.29 9.41 -4.25
C PRO A 259 -5.90 10.26 -5.37
N SER A 260 -5.74 9.81 -6.63
CA SER A 260 -6.42 10.41 -7.78
C SER A 260 -7.93 10.14 -7.72
N LYS A 261 -8.70 10.92 -8.49
CA LYS A 261 -10.15 10.71 -8.61
C LYS A 261 -10.50 9.33 -9.16
N GLU A 262 -9.69 8.83 -10.09
CA GLU A 262 -9.82 7.51 -10.71
C GLU A 262 -9.57 6.40 -9.67
N THR A 263 -8.54 6.56 -8.83
CA THR A 263 -8.25 5.64 -7.72
C THR A 263 -9.43 5.56 -6.75
N VAL A 264 -9.98 6.72 -6.36
CA VAL A 264 -11.14 6.79 -5.46
C VAL A 264 -12.38 6.16 -6.11
N ALA A 265 -12.58 6.38 -7.42
CA ALA A 265 -13.74 5.82 -8.14
C ALA A 265 -13.66 4.29 -8.27
N ALA A 266 -12.46 3.73 -8.40
CA ALA A 266 -12.22 2.30 -8.58
C ALA A 266 -12.42 1.48 -7.30
N ASP A 267 -12.26 2.08 -6.11
CA ASP A 267 -12.53 1.44 -4.81
C ASP A 267 -12.98 2.49 -3.78
N ARG A 268 -14.21 2.93 -3.94
CA ARG A 268 -14.77 4.04 -3.16
C ARG A 268 -14.91 3.72 -1.68
N ASP A 269 -15.26 2.48 -1.36
CA ASP A 269 -15.53 2.07 0.02
C ASP A 269 -14.24 2.09 0.86
N PHE A 270 -13.10 1.85 0.24
CA PHE A 270 -11.80 1.96 0.89
C PHE A 270 -11.27 3.39 0.89
N TRP A 271 -11.21 4.07 -0.27
CA TRP A 271 -10.55 5.38 -0.40
C TRP A 271 -11.37 6.56 0.13
N ALA A 272 -12.70 6.43 0.16
CA ALA A 272 -13.61 7.45 0.69
C ALA A 272 -14.74 6.80 1.49
N PRO A 273 -14.44 6.09 2.59
CA PRO A 273 -15.44 5.41 3.38
C PRO A 273 -16.45 6.42 3.92
N LYS A 274 -17.74 6.07 3.86
CA LYS A 274 -18.80 6.86 4.48
C LYS A 274 -18.50 6.95 5.98
N ALA A 275 -18.61 8.15 6.55
CA ALA A 275 -18.52 8.33 7.99
C ALA A 275 -19.50 7.36 8.67
N VAL A 276 -19.01 6.45 9.50
CA VAL A 276 -19.86 5.63 10.34
C VAL A 276 -20.53 6.58 11.32
N VAL A 277 -21.81 6.86 11.09
CA VAL A 277 -22.63 7.54 12.10
C VAL A 277 -22.65 6.61 13.29
N ALA A 278 -21.92 6.94 14.33
CA ALA A 278 -21.92 6.21 15.59
C ALA A 278 -23.39 6.21 16.05
N LYS A 279 -24.05 5.05 15.95
CA LYS A 279 -25.38 4.86 16.52
C LYS A 279 -25.19 5.07 18.01
N ALA A 280 -25.69 6.18 18.54
CA ALA A 280 -25.64 6.49 19.96
C ALA A 280 -26.11 5.25 20.71
N ALA A 281 -25.21 4.61 21.46
CA ALA A 281 -25.55 3.56 22.37
C ALA A 281 -26.49 4.19 23.38
N SER A 282 -27.78 3.85 23.31
CA SER A 282 -28.78 4.26 24.27
C SER A 282 -28.28 3.82 25.63
N ALA A 283 -28.06 4.80 26.49
CA ALA A 283 -27.71 4.63 27.87
C ALA A 283 -28.83 3.85 28.60
N ASN A 284 -28.57 2.57 28.86
CA ASN A 284 -29.20 1.82 29.94
C ASN A 284 -28.08 1.46 30.92
N ALA A 285 -27.61 2.45 31.66
CA ALA A 285 -26.81 2.23 32.84
C ALA A 285 -27.77 1.91 33.99
N SER A 286 -27.90 0.65 34.33
CA SER A 286 -28.46 0.19 35.60
C SER A 286 -27.56 0.65 36.77
N PRO A 287 -28.10 1.15 37.89
CA PRO A 287 -27.27 1.68 38.98
C PRO A 287 -26.53 0.54 39.69
N ALA A 288 -25.20 0.62 39.70
CA ALA A 288 -24.35 -0.29 40.44
C ALA A 288 -24.55 -0.12 41.95
N THR A 289 -24.95 -1.20 42.57
CA THR A 289 -25.08 -1.36 44.05
C THR A 289 -23.71 -1.15 44.70
N LYS A 290 -23.64 -0.17 45.60
CA LYS A 290 -22.50 0.04 46.50
C LYS A 290 -22.33 -1.18 47.38
N ARG A 291 -21.19 -1.87 47.29
CA ARG A 291 -20.72 -2.80 48.32
C ARG A 291 -19.78 -2.07 49.24
N ASP A 292 -20.19 -1.99 50.52
CA ASP A 292 -19.36 -1.52 51.64
C ASP A 292 -18.13 -2.43 51.78
N VAL A 293 -16.94 -1.85 51.69
CA VAL A 293 -15.70 -2.53 52.08
C VAL A 293 -15.33 -2.05 53.47
N ALA A 294 -15.51 -2.96 54.43
CA ALA A 294 -15.11 -2.77 55.83
C ALA A 294 -13.57 -2.60 55.91
N GLU A 295 -13.20 -1.53 56.58
CA GLU A 295 -11.86 -1.15 57.03
C GLU A 295 -11.31 -2.21 58.01
N LYS A 296 -10.13 -2.77 57.69
CA LYS A 296 -9.30 -3.53 58.63
C LYS A 296 -8.02 -2.77 58.92
N ALA A 297 -7.88 -2.41 60.22
CA ALA A 297 -6.75 -1.74 60.80
C ALA A 297 -5.41 -2.53 60.74
N PRO A 298 -4.24 -1.84 60.83
CA PRO A 298 -2.93 -2.47 60.67
C PRO A 298 -2.48 -3.14 61.97
N VAL A 299 -1.94 -4.36 61.84
CA VAL A 299 -1.17 -5.04 62.90
C VAL A 299 0.31 -4.67 62.74
N LYS A 300 0.86 -4.12 63.82
CA LYS A 300 2.30 -3.93 64.03
C LYS A 300 2.98 -5.28 64.27
N HIS A 301 4.08 -5.53 63.59
CA HIS A 301 5.30 -6.13 64.18
C HIS A 301 6.46 -5.78 63.26
#